data_2c42e5f1707fb54d0316edeb6a774915
#
_entry.id   2c42e5f1707fb54d0316edeb6a774915
#
_cell.length_a   1.000
_cell.length_b   1.000
_cell.length_c   1.000
_cell.angle_alpha   90.00
_cell.angle_beta   90.00
_cell.angle_gamma   90.00
#
_symmetry.space_group_name_H-M   'P 1'
#
loop_
_entity.id
_entity.type
_entity.pdbx_description
1 polymer ?
#
loop_
_entity_poly.entity_id
_entity_poly.type
_entity_poly.pdbx_seq_one_letter_code
_entity_poly.pdbx_strand_id
1 'polypeptide(L)'
;MLQKKALFLVTAENEIQPLVNFAQIFKKKYDVDIDVIYIKDVLKYEVFPVSIEGMGLNIGANYAFKEYRELEEKTVKKIKEKMTDDISNFYAKDGETSEIILEELKKYDLLVLVKNEKVTPVLKEILRSIFKPLIILPNVENFRLDNLVLLDDGAYNANKTLFTFFYIFGEQKMNVLRVNVEEDDENSLAQRFGENYNLIHKKGDTFKTIMNESQNYDLVLMGDLRYTVMVERITGKLGVRILENLQKPIFIV
;
A
#
# COMPACT_ATOMS: atom_id res chain seq x y z
N MET A 1 -22.79 12.87 2.30
CA MET A 1 -21.83 11.77 2.53
C MET A 1 -20.59 12.37 3.17
N LEU A 2 -19.95 11.65 4.11
CA LEU A 2 -18.65 12.10 4.63
C LEU A 2 -17.62 12.01 3.49
N GLN A 3 -16.80 13.06 3.35
CA GLN A 3 -15.70 13.08 2.40
C GLN A 3 -14.71 11.96 2.75
N LYS A 4 -14.33 11.15 1.78
CA LYS A 4 -13.33 10.09 1.98
C LYS A 4 -11.94 10.68 2.06
N LYS A 5 -11.10 10.11 2.93
CA LYS A 5 -9.74 10.59 3.17
C LYS A 5 -8.71 9.49 3.04
N ALA A 6 -7.64 9.75 2.30
CA ALA A 6 -6.52 8.84 2.14
C ALA A 6 -5.24 9.44 2.74
N LEU A 7 -4.49 8.62 3.46
CA LEU A 7 -3.16 8.96 3.95
C LEU A 7 -2.10 8.37 3.02
N PHE A 8 -1.23 9.19 2.47
CA PHE A 8 -0.13 8.77 1.60
C PHE A 8 1.18 8.83 2.38
N LEU A 9 1.84 7.69 2.54
CA LEU A 9 3.11 7.57 3.27
C LEU A 9 4.29 7.70 2.31
N VAL A 10 5.17 8.65 2.58
CA VAL A 10 6.49 8.78 1.98
C VAL A 10 7.55 8.36 2.99
N THR A 11 8.45 7.45 2.63
CA THR A 11 9.57 7.00 3.45
C THR A 11 10.93 7.35 2.84
N ALA A 12 10.95 7.65 1.52
CA ALA A 12 12.16 8.00 0.77
C ALA A 12 11.85 8.96 -0.38
N GLU A 13 12.85 9.75 -0.80
CA GLU A 13 12.70 10.77 -1.86
C GLU A 13 12.25 10.17 -3.21
N ASN A 14 12.70 8.97 -3.54
CA ASN A 14 12.34 8.30 -4.80
C ASN A 14 10.88 7.81 -4.87
N GLU A 15 10.16 7.81 -3.75
CA GLU A 15 8.74 7.43 -3.67
C GLU A 15 7.79 8.59 -4.01
N ILE A 16 8.30 9.82 -4.03
CA ILE A 16 7.47 11.02 -4.15
C ILE A 16 6.79 11.08 -5.51
N GLN A 17 7.56 10.89 -6.59
CA GLN A 17 6.99 11.03 -7.94
C GLN A 17 5.89 10.00 -8.23
N PRO A 18 6.08 8.70 -7.94
CA PRO A 18 5.01 7.72 -8.00
C PRO A 18 3.76 8.11 -7.20
N LEU A 19 3.94 8.58 -5.95
CA LEU A 19 2.82 8.97 -5.09
C LEU A 19 2.06 10.17 -5.64
N VAL A 20 2.76 11.22 -6.09
CA VAL A 20 2.12 12.42 -6.66
C VAL A 20 1.37 12.09 -7.94
N ASN A 21 1.99 11.30 -8.84
CA ASN A 21 1.34 10.90 -10.09
C ASN A 21 0.08 10.04 -9.82
N PHE A 22 0.16 9.15 -8.84
CA PHE A 22 -0.99 8.36 -8.43
C PHE A 22 -2.07 9.23 -7.77
N ALA A 23 -1.70 10.17 -6.91
CA ALA A 23 -2.62 11.08 -6.23
C ALA A 23 -3.50 11.87 -7.23
N GLN A 24 -2.90 12.39 -8.30
CA GLN A 24 -3.62 13.12 -9.35
C GLN A 24 -4.71 12.29 -10.01
N ILE A 25 -4.36 11.05 -10.42
CA ILE A 25 -5.30 10.14 -11.08
C ILE A 25 -6.36 9.66 -10.09
N PHE A 26 -5.95 9.36 -8.86
CA PHE A 26 -6.79 8.84 -7.81
C PHE A 26 -7.84 9.85 -7.36
N LYS A 27 -7.44 11.09 -7.10
CA LYS A 27 -8.34 12.19 -6.74
C LYS A 27 -9.33 12.48 -7.86
N LYS A 28 -8.86 12.56 -9.11
CA LYS A 28 -9.72 12.81 -10.27
C LYS A 28 -10.79 11.73 -10.43
N LYS A 29 -10.46 10.46 -10.14
CA LYS A 29 -11.38 9.34 -10.33
C LYS A 29 -12.36 9.15 -9.17
N TYR A 30 -11.90 9.33 -7.94
CA TYR A 30 -12.65 8.92 -6.75
C TYR A 30 -13.03 10.06 -5.80
N ASP A 31 -12.65 11.29 -6.12
CA ASP A 31 -12.93 12.50 -5.30
C ASP A 31 -12.57 12.29 -3.80
N VAL A 32 -11.35 11.83 -3.56
CA VAL A 32 -10.82 11.53 -2.22
C VAL A 32 -9.91 12.66 -1.77
N ASP A 33 -10.05 13.13 -0.53
CA ASP A 33 -9.09 14.04 0.08
C ASP A 33 -7.79 13.29 0.38
N ILE A 34 -6.65 13.88 0.00
CA ILE A 34 -5.34 13.24 0.12
C ILE A 34 -4.44 14.08 1.01
N ASP A 35 -4.01 13.49 2.11
CA ASP A 35 -2.94 14.02 2.94
C ASP A 35 -1.69 13.18 2.77
N VAL A 36 -0.53 13.82 2.72
CA VAL A 36 0.78 13.16 2.62
C VAL A 36 1.53 13.33 3.93
N ILE A 37 2.02 12.21 4.46
CA ILE A 37 2.90 12.19 5.64
C ILE A 37 4.30 11.71 5.27
N TYR A 38 5.32 12.44 5.72
CA TYR A 38 6.69 11.98 5.76
C TYR A 38 7.09 11.65 7.19
N ILE A 39 7.65 10.47 7.44
CA ILE A 39 8.08 10.08 8.77
C ILE A 39 9.61 10.05 8.81
N LYS A 40 10.16 10.90 9.67
CA LYS A 40 11.57 10.87 10.02
C LYS A 40 11.77 9.76 11.04
N ASP A 41 12.15 8.59 10.56
CA ASP A 41 12.25 7.39 11.38
C ASP A 41 13.40 7.49 12.37
N VAL A 42 13.07 7.57 13.63
CA VAL A 42 14.05 7.66 14.72
C VAL A 42 14.91 6.42 14.83
N LEU A 43 14.44 5.25 14.42
CA LEU A 43 15.23 4.01 14.45
C LEU A 43 16.41 4.06 13.49
N LYS A 44 16.35 4.87 12.44
CA LYS A 44 17.52 5.14 11.59
C LYS A 44 18.64 5.87 12.35
N TYR A 45 18.33 6.51 13.48
CA TYR A 45 19.29 7.23 14.33
C TYR A 45 19.92 6.33 15.40
N GLU A 46 19.26 5.23 15.80
CA GLU A 46 19.76 4.33 16.85
C GLU A 46 20.95 3.49 16.40
N VAL A 47 21.26 3.48 15.10
CA VAL A 47 22.45 2.81 14.55
C VAL A 47 23.75 3.55 14.90
N PHE A 48 23.69 4.78 15.41
CA PHE A 48 24.85 5.47 15.93
C PHE A 48 25.11 5.01 17.38
N PRO A 49 26.23 4.34 17.68
CA PRO A 49 26.49 3.85 19.03
C PRO A 49 26.45 5.02 20.02
N VAL A 50 25.43 5.05 20.86
CA VAL A 50 25.40 5.87 22.06
C VAL A 50 26.53 5.34 22.92
N SER A 51 27.55 6.15 23.13
CA SER A 51 28.80 5.81 23.79
C SER A 51 28.59 5.05 25.10
N ILE A 52 29.26 3.92 25.22
CA ILE A 52 29.60 3.30 26.49
C ILE A 52 30.36 4.34 27.33
N GLU A 53 29.94 4.50 28.57
CA GLU A 53 30.42 5.40 29.59
C GLU A 53 31.92 5.76 29.51
N GLY A 54 32.20 7.05 29.42
CA GLY A 54 33.36 7.60 30.14
C GLY A 54 34.50 8.19 29.37
N MET A 55 34.53 8.37 28.04
CA MET A 55 35.61 9.22 27.43
C MET A 55 35.25 9.69 25.99
N GLY A 56 35.16 11.00 25.84
CA GLY A 56 35.60 11.72 24.61
C GLY A 56 34.81 11.52 23.30
N LEU A 57 33.84 10.59 23.18
CA LEU A 57 33.17 10.24 21.95
C LEU A 57 31.87 11.04 21.66
N ASN A 58 31.48 11.92 22.54
CA ASN A 58 30.23 12.71 22.40
C ASN A 58 30.25 13.74 21.26
N ILE A 59 31.41 14.15 20.78
CA ILE A 59 31.53 15.19 19.74
C ILE A 59 31.15 14.62 18.38
N GLY A 60 31.60 13.40 18.04
CA GLY A 60 31.32 12.76 16.75
C GLY A 60 29.86 12.34 16.60
N ALA A 61 29.24 11.80 17.64
CA ALA A 61 27.83 11.43 17.65
C ALA A 61 26.91 12.66 17.50
N ASN A 62 27.22 13.76 18.20
CA ASN A 62 26.47 15.01 18.06
C ASN A 62 26.61 15.63 16.67
N TYR A 63 27.75 15.49 16.02
CA TYR A 63 27.99 16.00 14.68
C TYR A 63 27.20 15.19 13.64
N ALA A 64 27.27 13.87 13.70
CA ALA A 64 26.52 12.96 12.81
C ALA A 64 25.01 13.15 12.97
N PHE A 65 24.53 13.34 14.21
CA PHE A 65 23.11 13.61 14.48
C PHE A 65 22.65 14.96 13.91
N LYS A 66 23.51 15.99 13.98
CA LYS A 66 23.22 17.30 13.41
C LYS A 66 23.18 17.25 11.88
N GLU A 67 24.17 16.62 11.25
CA GLU A 67 24.20 16.44 9.79
C GLU A 67 22.96 15.65 9.28
N TYR A 68 22.57 14.62 10.03
CA TYR A 68 21.40 13.85 9.67
C TYR A 68 20.10 14.67 9.77
N ARG A 69 19.92 15.47 10.84
CA ARG A 69 18.78 16.39 10.94
C ARG A 69 18.73 17.39 9.79
N GLU A 70 19.86 17.97 9.43
CA GLU A 70 19.93 18.89 8.29
C GLU A 70 19.58 18.18 6.97
N LEU A 71 19.96 16.90 6.82
CA LEU A 71 19.58 16.08 5.65
C LEU A 71 18.08 15.83 5.62
N GLU A 72 17.49 15.45 6.75
CA GLU A 72 16.04 15.21 6.86
C GLU A 72 15.22 16.48 6.57
N GLU A 73 15.66 17.64 7.08
CA GLU A 73 15.01 18.92 6.79
C GLU A 73 15.08 19.27 5.30
N LYS A 74 16.22 19.03 4.65
CA LYS A 74 16.36 19.18 3.19
C LYS A 74 15.43 18.24 2.44
N THR A 75 15.31 16.99 2.90
CA THR A 75 14.40 16.00 2.31
C THR A 75 12.94 16.44 2.44
N VAL A 76 12.52 16.87 3.63
CA VAL A 76 11.17 17.42 3.86
C VAL A 76 10.87 18.58 2.91
N LYS A 77 11.84 19.51 2.75
CA LYS A 77 11.67 20.65 1.84
C LYS A 77 11.50 20.20 0.38
N LYS A 78 12.34 19.30 -0.09
CA LYS A 78 12.24 18.73 -1.44
C LYS A 78 10.92 18.00 -1.68
N ILE A 79 10.44 17.24 -0.68
CA ILE A 79 9.15 16.57 -0.76
C ILE A 79 8.04 17.62 -0.92
N LYS A 80 8.06 18.64 -0.06
CA LYS A 80 7.07 19.71 -0.08
C LYS A 80 7.03 20.46 -1.42
N GLU A 81 8.17 20.71 -2.03
CA GLU A 81 8.29 21.39 -3.33
C GLU A 81 7.67 20.59 -4.49
N LYS A 82 7.53 19.26 -4.33
CA LYS A 82 6.93 18.37 -5.33
C LYS A 82 5.43 18.14 -5.13
N MET A 83 4.84 18.66 -4.03
CA MET A 83 3.41 18.52 -3.79
C MET A 83 2.62 19.37 -4.81
N THR A 84 1.49 18.80 -5.24
CA THR A 84 0.57 19.42 -6.20
C THR A 84 -0.74 19.84 -5.50
N ASP A 85 -1.57 20.63 -6.18
CA ASP A 85 -2.89 21.05 -5.67
C ASP A 85 -3.87 19.90 -5.43
N ASP A 86 -3.55 18.70 -5.94
CA ASP A 86 -4.33 17.49 -5.67
C ASP A 86 -4.14 16.95 -4.24
N ILE A 87 -3.09 17.40 -3.54
CA ILE A 87 -2.76 17.02 -2.18
C ILE A 87 -3.23 18.11 -1.23
N SER A 88 -4.15 17.74 -0.32
CA SER A 88 -4.79 18.69 0.58
C SER A 88 -3.83 19.19 1.66
N ASN A 89 -3.01 18.29 2.23
CA ASN A 89 -2.01 18.63 3.23
C ASN A 89 -0.74 17.79 3.08
N PHE A 90 0.39 18.40 3.45
CA PHE A 90 1.65 17.69 3.65
C PHE A 90 2.20 18.05 5.03
N TYR A 91 2.60 17.03 5.80
CA TYR A 91 3.24 17.21 7.10
C TYR A 91 4.29 16.13 7.37
N ALA A 92 5.21 16.43 8.30
CA ALA A 92 6.24 15.49 8.72
C ALA A 92 6.12 15.21 10.22
N LYS A 93 6.44 13.99 10.63
CA LYS A 93 6.50 13.56 12.03
C LYS A 93 7.82 12.86 12.32
N ASP A 94 8.30 13.00 13.57
CA ASP A 94 9.46 12.29 14.08
C ASP A 94 8.97 11.08 14.91
N GLY A 95 9.51 9.89 14.68
CA GLY A 95 9.19 8.71 15.47
C GLY A 95 9.30 7.40 14.70
N GLU A 96 8.81 6.31 15.28
CA GLU A 96 8.75 5.01 14.62
C GLU A 96 7.64 4.98 13.57
N THR A 97 8.01 4.57 12.35
CA THR A 97 7.10 4.65 11.19
C THR A 97 5.82 3.86 11.41
N SER A 98 5.89 2.62 11.91
CA SER A 98 4.73 1.75 12.11
C SER A 98 3.77 2.31 13.16
N GLU A 99 4.27 2.79 14.28
CA GLU A 99 3.46 3.38 15.36
C GLU A 99 2.73 4.64 14.90
N ILE A 100 3.47 5.56 14.26
CA ILE A 100 2.89 6.83 13.78
C ILE A 100 1.82 6.58 12.74
N ILE A 101 2.06 5.68 11.79
CA ILE A 101 1.09 5.37 10.74
C ILE A 101 -0.20 4.77 11.32
N LEU A 102 -0.09 3.83 12.25
CA LEU A 102 -1.27 3.22 12.86
C LEU A 102 -2.10 4.24 13.67
N GLU A 103 -1.44 5.18 14.33
CA GLU A 103 -2.12 6.25 15.06
C GLU A 103 -2.81 7.25 14.09
N GLU A 104 -2.09 7.69 13.05
CA GLU A 104 -2.64 8.61 12.06
C GLU A 104 -3.81 8.01 11.28
N LEU A 105 -3.75 6.72 10.93
CA LEU A 105 -4.81 6.02 10.19
C LEU A 105 -6.19 6.03 10.86
N LYS A 106 -6.27 6.32 12.14
CA LYS A 106 -7.56 6.50 12.84
C LYS A 106 -8.43 7.59 12.20
N LYS A 107 -7.82 8.56 11.51
CA LYS A 107 -8.48 9.71 10.86
C LYS A 107 -8.77 9.49 9.37
N TYR A 108 -8.30 8.40 8.78
CA TYR A 108 -8.36 8.14 7.34
C TYR A 108 -9.12 6.86 7.03
N ASP A 109 -9.60 6.75 5.79
CA ASP A 109 -10.30 5.58 5.28
C ASP A 109 -9.35 4.53 4.70
N LEU A 110 -8.18 4.96 4.19
CA LEU A 110 -7.17 4.06 3.64
C LEU A 110 -5.77 4.65 3.73
N LEU A 111 -4.77 3.76 3.64
CA LEU A 111 -3.35 4.08 3.49
C LEU A 111 -2.89 3.84 2.05
N VAL A 112 -2.04 4.70 1.53
CA VAL A 112 -1.34 4.49 0.25
C VAL A 112 0.16 4.61 0.50
N LEU A 113 0.94 3.67 0.00
CA LEU A 113 2.40 3.70 0.08
C LEU A 113 3.05 3.11 -1.17
N VAL A 114 4.31 3.41 -1.40
CA VAL A 114 5.12 2.81 -2.47
C VAL A 114 5.90 1.63 -1.90
N LYS A 115 5.93 0.52 -2.61
CA LYS A 115 6.83 -0.59 -2.31
C LYS A 115 8.13 -0.48 -3.11
N ASN A 116 9.22 -0.87 -2.50
CA ASN A 116 10.44 -1.22 -3.18
C ASN A 116 10.39 -2.68 -3.68
N GLU A 117 11.48 -3.17 -4.30
CA GLU A 117 11.53 -4.52 -4.85
C GLU A 117 11.17 -5.63 -3.84
N LYS A 118 11.55 -5.43 -2.57
CA LYS A 118 11.26 -6.39 -1.49
C LYS A 118 10.38 -5.79 -0.42
N VAL A 119 9.62 -6.64 0.24
CA VAL A 119 8.82 -6.27 1.42
C VAL A 119 9.77 -5.93 2.57
N THR A 120 9.84 -4.64 2.91
CA THR A 120 10.69 -4.13 4.01
C THR A 120 10.16 -4.56 5.38
N PRO A 121 10.99 -4.55 6.45
CA PRO A 121 10.52 -4.79 7.82
C PRO A 121 9.38 -3.86 8.23
N VAL A 122 9.46 -2.58 7.88
CA VAL A 122 8.41 -1.58 8.15
C VAL A 122 7.11 -1.95 7.45
N LEU A 123 7.16 -2.30 6.15
CA LEU A 123 5.96 -2.75 5.43
C LEU A 123 5.37 -4.03 6.03
N LYS A 124 6.21 -4.97 6.48
CA LYS A 124 5.74 -6.18 7.17
C LYS A 124 4.99 -5.85 8.46
N GLU A 125 5.50 -4.91 9.24
CA GLU A 125 4.87 -4.49 10.49
C GLU A 125 3.54 -3.78 10.21
N ILE A 126 3.49 -2.89 9.23
CA ILE A 126 2.25 -2.26 8.78
C ILE A 126 1.25 -3.34 8.36
N LEU A 127 1.63 -4.29 7.52
CA LEU A 127 0.73 -5.37 7.04
C LEU A 127 0.20 -6.26 8.17
N ARG A 128 0.96 -6.42 9.27
CA ARG A 128 0.52 -7.20 10.45
C ARG A 128 -0.53 -6.48 11.29
N SER A 129 -0.40 -5.17 11.39
CA SER A 129 -1.11 -4.36 12.39
C SER A 129 -2.19 -3.48 11.79
N ILE A 130 -2.21 -3.35 10.44
CA ILE A 130 -3.15 -2.46 9.76
C ILE A 130 -4.60 -2.91 9.94
N PHE A 131 -5.46 -1.96 10.24
CA PHE A 131 -6.90 -2.14 10.44
C PHE A 131 -7.75 -1.40 9.40
N LYS A 132 -7.12 -0.77 8.44
CA LYS A 132 -7.73 -0.04 7.32
C LYS A 132 -7.24 -0.61 5.99
N PRO A 133 -7.98 -0.40 4.91
CA PRO A 133 -7.53 -0.76 3.58
C PRO A 133 -6.19 -0.11 3.21
N LEU A 134 -5.43 -0.79 2.40
CA LEU A 134 -4.10 -0.39 1.96
C LEU A 134 -4.00 -0.46 0.43
N ILE A 135 -3.47 0.59 -0.19
CA ILE A 135 -3.00 0.53 -1.59
C ILE A 135 -1.47 0.54 -1.58
N ILE A 136 -0.89 -0.47 -2.20
CA ILE A 136 0.56 -0.58 -2.38
C ILE A 136 0.88 -0.31 -3.84
N LEU A 137 1.64 0.74 -4.07
CA LEU A 137 2.08 1.16 -5.41
C LEU A 137 3.42 0.54 -5.76
N PRO A 138 3.63 0.09 -6.99
CA PRO A 138 4.98 -0.13 -7.50
C PRO A 138 5.70 1.22 -7.66
N ASN A 139 7.03 1.21 -7.63
CA ASN A 139 7.83 2.40 -7.87
C ASN A 139 7.95 2.68 -9.37
N VAL A 140 6.84 3.12 -9.98
CA VAL A 140 6.72 3.50 -11.39
C VAL A 140 6.01 4.85 -11.50
N GLU A 141 6.17 5.54 -12.62
CA GLU A 141 5.62 6.90 -12.77
C GLU A 141 4.22 6.93 -13.40
N ASN A 142 3.85 5.91 -14.17
CA ASN A 142 2.62 5.90 -14.93
C ASN A 142 1.58 4.96 -14.32
N PHE A 143 0.43 5.50 -13.99
CA PHE A 143 -0.71 4.75 -13.46
C PHE A 143 -1.95 4.92 -14.32
N ARG A 144 -2.84 3.95 -14.23
CA ARG A 144 -4.23 3.98 -14.69
C ARG A 144 -5.09 3.28 -13.65
N LEU A 145 -6.38 3.53 -13.68
CA LEU A 145 -7.35 2.91 -12.76
C LEU A 145 -8.65 2.50 -13.49
N ASP A 146 -8.58 2.27 -14.80
CA ASP A 146 -9.78 2.00 -15.62
C ASP A 146 -10.19 0.53 -15.56
N ASN A 147 -9.21 -0.38 -15.56
CA ASN A 147 -9.43 -1.82 -15.55
C ASN A 147 -9.04 -2.41 -14.21
N LEU A 148 -10.02 -2.94 -13.50
CA LEU A 148 -9.83 -3.52 -12.17
C LEU A 148 -9.96 -5.04 -12.22
N VAL A 149 -9.18 -5.74 -11.37
CA VAL A 149 -9.32 -7.18 -11.19
C VAL A 149 -9.25 -7.56 -9.71
N LEU A 150 -10.20 -8.37 -9.27
CA LEU A 150 -10.16 -9.05 -7.97
C LEU A 150 -9.54 -10.43 -8.17
N LEU A 151 -8.54 -10.77 -7.40
CA LEU A 151 -8.04 -12.14 -7.27
C LEU A 151 -8.93 -12.88 -6.27
N ASP A 152 -9.68 -13.86 -6.75
CA ASP A 152 -10.64 -14.61 -5.94
C ASP A 152 -10.21 -16.08 -5.84
N ASP A 153 -9.91 -16.51 -4.64
CA ASP A 153 -9.57 -17.89 -4.29
C ASP A 153 -10.79 -18.70 -3.81
N GLY A 154 -12.00 -18.12 -3.92
CA GLY A 154 -13.24 -18.69 -3.41
C GLY A 154 -13.45 -18.49 -1.91
N ALA A 155 -12.52 -17.81 -1.20
CA ALA A 155 -12.62 -17.57 0.24
C ALA A 155 -13.29 -16.23 0.58
N TYR A 156 -13.70 -16.08 1.83
CA TYR A 156 -14.41 -14.87 2.32
C TYR A 156 -13.57 -13.59 2.23
N ASN A 157 -12.25 -13.68 2.18
CA ASN A 157 -11.38 -12.50 2.14
C ASN A 157 -11.47 -11.75 0.81
N ALA A 158 -11.61 -12.45 -0.32
CA ALA A 158 -11.84 -11.83 -1.61
C ALA A 158 -13.18 -11.06 -1.62
N ASN A 159 -14.22 -11.68 -1.07
CA ASN A 159 -15.54 -11.05 -0.90
C ASN A 159 -15.45 -9.78 -0.03
N LYS A 160 -14.82 -9.86 1.16
CA LYS A 160 -14.58 -8.72 2.04
C LYS A 160 -13.88 -7.58 1.31
N THR A 161 -12.84 -7.90 0.51
CA THR A 161 -12.06 -6.92 -0.24
C THR A 161 -12.91 -6.21 -1.28
N LEU A 162 -13.73 -6.94 -2.04
CA LEU A 162 -14.64 -6.39 -3.04
C LEU A 162 -15.64 -5.41 -2.41
N PHE A 163 -16.31 -5.83 -1.34
CA PHE A 163 -17.30 -4.98 -0.67
C PHE A 163 -16.66 -3.76 -0.03
N THR A 164 -15.49 -3.89 0.58
CA THR A 164 -14.77 -2.76 1.15
C THR A 164 -14.36 -1.76 0.05
N PHE A 165 -13.88 -2.27 -1.08
CA PHE A 165 -13.55 -1.43 -2.22
C PHE A 165 -14.77 -0.65 -2.73
N PHE A 166 -15.90 -1.31 -2.93
CA PHE A 166 -17.13 -0.66 -3.37
C PHE A 166 -17.71 0.30 -2.32
N TYR A 167 -17.53 0.01 -1.04
CA TYR A 167 -17.94 0.92 0.02
C TYR A 167 -17.16 2.25 -0.02
N ILE A 168 -15.86 2.19 -0.32
CA ILE A 168 -15.00 3.37 -0.37
C ILE A 168 -15.17 4.12 -1.69
N PHE A 169 -15.16 3.41 -2.82
CA PHE A 169 -15.02 4.00 -4.15
C PHE A 169 -16.30 3.93 -5.01
N GLY A 170 -17.36 3.38 -4.49
CA GLY A 170 -18.59 3.13 -5.24
C GLY A 170 -18.52 1.87 -6.10
N GLU A 171 -19.70 1.38 -6.48
CA GLU A 171 -19.83 0.22 -7.36
C GLU A 171 -19.35 0.56 -8.78
N GLN A 172 -18.51 -0.29 -9.33
CA GLN A 172 -17.98 -0.17 -10.68
C GLN A 172 -17.69 -1.54 -11.29
N LYS A 173 -17.44 -1.58 -12.59
CA LYS A 173 -17.14 -2.82 -13.30
C LYS A 173 -15.90 -3.49 -12.70
N MET A 174 -16.04 -4.77 -12.34
CA MET A 174 -14.99 -5.57 -11.72
C MET A 174 -14.78 -6.87 -12.49
N ASN A 175 -13.54 -7.10 -12.94
CA ASN A 175 -13.13 -8.42 -13.41
C ASN A 175 -12.72 -9.24 -12.18
N VAL A 176 -13.09 -10.51 -12.18
CA VAL A 176 -12.79 -11.44 -11.09
C VAL A 176 -12.05 -12.63 -11.65
N LEU A 177 -10.79 -12.77 -11.26
CA LEU A 177 -9.91 -13.82 -11.72
C LEU A 177 -9.85 -14.96 -10.69
N ARG A 178 -10.33 -16.13 -11.09
CA ARG A 178 -10.22 -17.40 -10.36
C ARG A 178 -9.21 -18.31 -11.05
N VAL A 179 -8.20 -18.76 -10.33
CA VAL A 179 -7.18 -19.68 -10.84
C VAL A 179 -7.23 -20.99 -10.05
N ASN A 180 -7.53 -22.09 -10.72
CA ASN A 180 -7.70 -23.42 -10.12
C ASN A 180 -8.79 -23.49 -9.03
N VAL A 181 -9.74 -22.57 -9.04
CA VAL A 181 -10.93 -22.62 -8.18
C VAL A 181 -12.02 -23.38 -8.91
N GLU A 182 -12.72 -24.25 -8.20
CA GLU A 182 -13.86 -24.98 -8.76
C GLU A 182 -14.99 -24.00 -9.12
N GLU A 183 -15.71 -24.31 -10.21
CA GLU A 183 -16.86 -23.51 -10.61
C GLU A 183 -18.01 -23.81 -9.64
N ASP A 184 -18.46 -22.78 -8.92
CA ASP A 184 -19.70 -22.85 -8.17
C ASP A 184 -20.87 -22.62 -9.13
N ASP A 185 -21.86 -23.51 -9.14
CA ASP A 185 -23.08 -23.39 -9.94
C ASP A 185 -23.89 -22.12 -9.58
N GLU A 186 -23.72 -21.60 -8.37
CA GLU A 186 -24.37 -20.39 -7.89
C GLU A 186 -23.33 -19.32 -7.46
N ASN A 187 -22.85 -18.54 -8.43
CA ASN A 187 -22.00 -17.40 -8.08
C ASN A 187 -22.83 -16.24 -7.51
N SER A 188 -22.94 -16.19 -6.17
CA SER A 188 -23.72 -15.18 -5.44
C SER A 188 -23.25 -13.73 -5.71
N LEU A 189 -21.97 -13.53 -6.05
CA LEU A 189 -21.44 -12.21 -6.40
C LEU A 189 -21.91 -11.79 -7.80
N ALA A 190 -21.94 -12.71 -8.77
CA ALA A 190 -22.49 -12.43 -10.08
C ALA A 190 -23.99 -12.13 -10.01
N GLN A 191 -24.75 -12.84 -9.18
CA GLN A 191 -26.16 -12.53 -8.93
C GLN A 191 -26.34 -11.15 -8.29
N ARG A 192 -25.45 -10.75 -7.38
CA ARG A 192 -25.53 -9.47 -6.67
C ARG A 192 -25.16 -8.27 -7.56
N PHE A 193 -24.14 -8.39 -8.40
CA PHE A 193 -23.56 -7.28 -9.16
C PHE A 193 -23.88 -7.31 -10.66
N GLY A 194 -24.47 -8.39 -11.16
CA GLY A 194 -24.95 -8.50 -12.55
C GLY A 194 -23.86 -8.16 -13.58
N GLU A 195 -24.13 -7.22 -14.47
CA GLU A 195 -23.23 -6.82 -15.55
C GLU A 195 -21.92 -6.14 -15.07
N ASN A 196 -21.88 -5.67 -13.83
CA ASN A 196 -20.67 -5.09 -13.23
C ASN A 196 -19.66 -6.15 -12.77
N TYR A 197 -20.00 -7.44 -12.85
CA TYR A 197 -19.17 -8.55 -12.42
C TYR A 197 -18.83 -9.47 -13.59
N ASN A 198 -17.55 -9.52 -13.97
CA ASN A 198 -17.07 -10.36 -15.07
C ASN A 198 -16.13 -11.45 -14.52
N LEU A 199 -16.60 -12.69 -14.47
CA LEU A 199 -15.86 -13.83 -13.93
C LEU A 199 -14.97 -14.47 -15.00
N ILE A 200 -13.70 -14.68 -14.64
CA ILE A 200 -12.67 -15.26 -15.51
C ILE A 200 -12.06 -16.46 -14.80
N HIS A 201 -12.28 -17.66 -15.36
CA HIS A 201 -11.67 -18.88 -14.87
C HIS A 201 -10.41 -19.23 -15.64
N LYS A 202 -9.36 -19.59 -14.94
CA LYS A 202 -8.08 -20.04 -15.50
C LYS A 202 -7.60 -21.29 -14.76
N LYS A 203 -6.85 -22.14 -15.46
CA LYS A 203 -6.15 -23.30 -14.88
C LYS A 203 -4.66 -23.21 -15.18
N GLY A 204 -3.84 -23.77 -14.31
CA GLY A 204 -2.38 -23.81 -14.49
C GLY A 204 -1.59 -23.48 -13.23
N ASP A 205 -0.34 -23.08 -13.39
CA ASP A 205 0.48 -22.58 -12.27
C ASP A 205 -0.12 -21.29 -11.76
N THR A 206 -0.60 -21.30 -10.51
CA THR A 206 -1.38 -20.17 -9.95
C THR A 206 -0.58 -18.87 -9.98
N PHE A 207 0.69 -18.89 -9.57
CA PHE A 207 1.51 -17.67 -9.55
C PHE A 207 1.75 -17.12 -10.96
N LYS A 208 2.17 -17.97 -11.90
CA LYS A 208 2.44 -17.55 -13.27
C LYS A 208 1.18 -17.03 -13.96
N THR A 209 0.05 -17.71 -13.75
CA THR A 209 -1.23 -17.30 -14.33
C THR A 209 -1.67 -15.94 -13.80
N ILE A 210 -1.61 -15.73 -12.47
CA ILE A 210 -1.93 -14.42 -11.86
C ILE A 210 -1.01 -13.34 -12.40
N MET A 211 0.31 -13.57 -12.44
CA MET A 211 1.28 -12.57 -12.92
C MET A 211 1.02 -12.18 -14.39
N ASN A 212 0.71 -13.14 -15.24
CA ASN A 212 0.43 -12.89 -16.66
C ASN A 212 -0.90 -12.16 -16.87
N GLU A 213 -1.97 -12.64 -16.24
CA GLU A 213 -3.31 -12.04 -16.39
C GLU A 213 -3.35 -10.62 -15.80
N SER A 214 -2.68 -10.38 -14.67
CA SER A 214 -2.64 -9.08 -14.01
C SER A 214 -2.00 -7.97 -14.86
N GLN A 215 -1.24 -8.30 -15.89
CA GLN A 215 -0.68 -7.28 -16.80
C GLN A 215 -1.78 -6.52 -17.58
N ASN A 216 -2.94 -7.14 -17.78
CA ASN A 216 -4.07 -6.56 -18.51
C ASN A 216 -4.88 -5.57 -17.67
N TYR A 217 -4.55 -5.41 -16.39
CA TYR A 217 -5.30 -4.58 -15.44
C TYR A 217 -4.45 -3.46 -14.85
N ASP A 218 -5.14 -2.45 -14.34
CA ASP A 218 -4.52 -1.23 -13.80
C ASP A 218 -4.42 -1.28 -12.28
N LEU A 219 -5.36 -1.96 -11.61
CA LEU A 219 -5.37 -2.15 -10.16
C LEU A 219 -5.80 -3.59 -9.85
N VAL A 220 -5.05 -4.24 -8.98
CA VAL A 220 -5.32 -5.61 -8.51
C VAL A 220 -5.85 -5.56 -7.08
N LEU A 221 -7.02 -6.14 -6.84
CA LEU A 221 -7.59 -6.32 -5.52
C LEU A 221 -7.22 -7.72 -5.01
N MET A 222 -6.71 -7.81 -3.79
CA MET A 222 -6.37 -9.08 -3.16
C MET A 222 -6.97 -9.13 -1.76
N GLY A 223 -7.34 -10.32 -1.33
CA GLY A 223 -7.69 -10.59 0.05
C GLY A 223 -6.50 -10.43 1.01
N ASP A 224 -6.80 -10.57 2.28
CA ASP A 224 -5.91 -10.32 3.41
C ASP A 224 -4.54 -11.01 3.30
N LEU A 225 -3.48 -10.21 3.39
CA LEU A 225 -2.10 -10.66 3.54
C LEU A 225 -1.68 -10.73 5.02
N ARG A 226 -2.58 -11.16 5.91
CA ARG A 226 -2.20 -11.28 7.31
C ARG A 226 -1.02 -12.22 7.49
N TYR A 227 0.11 -11.64 7.81
CA TYR A 227 1.30 -12.33 8.27
C TYR A 227 1.07 -12.93 9.66
N THR A 228 0.19 -13.94 9.78
CA THR A 228 0.22 -14.80 10.94
C THR A 228 1.27 -15.88 10.71
N VAL A 229 2.09 -16.14 11.70
CA VAL A 229 3.19 -17.13 11.66
C VAL A 229 2.71 -18.52 11.17
N MET A 230 1.43 -18.82 11.31
CA MET A 230 0.79 -20.05 10.85
C MET A 230 0.48 -20.05 9.34
N VAL A 231 0.17 -18.90 8.76
CA VAL A 231 -0.16 -18.75 7.33
C VAL A 231 1.11 -18.69 6.47
N GLU A 232 2.24 -18.20 7.01
CA GLU A 232 3.55 -18.24 6.33
C GLU A 232 3.95 -19.64 5.84
N ARG A 233 3.47 -20.70 6.48
CA ARG A 233 3.85 -22.07 6.11
C ARG A 233 3.07 -22.63 4.92
N ILE A 234 1.86 -22.18 4.64
CA ILE A 234 0.99 -22.85 3.66
C ILE A 234 0.48 -21.91 2.54
N THR A 235 0.02 -20.70 2.83
CA THR A 235 -0.56 -19.76 1.82
C THR A 235 0.18 -18.44 1.69
N GLY A 236 0.89 -17.99 2.70
CA GLY A 236 1.57 -16.68 2.75
C GLY A 236 2.65 -16.47 1.69
N LYS A 237 3.25 -17.55 1.20
CA LYS A 237 4.27 -17.46 0.13
C LYS A 237 3.72 -16.94 -1.20
N LEU A 238 2.47 -17.26 -1.56
CA LEU A 238 1.90 -16.81 -2.84
C LEU A 238 1.57 -15.32 -2.81
N GLY A 239 0.84 -14.85 -1.79
CA GLY A 239 0.48 -13.44 -1.66
C GLY A 239 1.69 -12.51 -1.58
N VAL A 240 2.71 -12.89 -0.80
CA VAL A 240 3.98 -12.14 -0.72
C VAL A 240 4.71 -12.13 -2.06
N ARG A 241 4.78 -13.28 -2.74
CA ARG A 241 5.40 -13.35 -4.07
C ARG A 241 4.68 -12.47 -5.08
N ILE A 242 3.34 -12.43 -5.05
CA ILE A 242 2.56 -11.53 -5.90
C ILE A 242 2.90 -10.09 -5.52
N LEU A 243 2.85 -9.73 -4.25
CA LEU A 243 3.17 -8.39 -3.78
C LEU A 243 4.57 -7.94 -4.21
N GLU A 244 5.59 -8.77 -4.09
CA GLU A 244 6.97 -8.43 -4.46
C GLU A 244 7.16 -8.28 -5.97
N ASN A 245 6.51 -9.10 -6.77
CA ASN A 245 6.79 -9.18 -8.21
C ASN A 245 5.81 -8.39 -9.09
N LEU A 246 4.60 -8.11 -8.61
CA LEU A 246 3.60 -7.40 -9.40
C LEU A 246 3.96 -5.92 -9.54
N GLN A 247 4.03 -5.43 -10.78
CA GLN A 247 4.31 -4.02 -11.12
C GLN A 247 3.00 -3.25 -11.38
N LYS A 248 1.98 -3.52 -10.59
CA LYS A 248 0.67 -2.86 -10.62
C LYS A 248 0.30 -2.41 -9.20
N PRO A 249 -0.49 -1.35 -9.04
CA PRO A 249 -1.11 -1.03 -7.75
C PRO A 249 -1.90 -2.22 -7.20
N ILE A 250 -1.80 -2.46 -5.90
CA ILE A 250 -2.49 -3.55 -5.22
C ILE A 250 -3.32 -2.97 -4.09
N PHE A 251 -4.63 -3.24 -4.09
CA PHE A 251 -5.53 -2.91 -2.99
C PHE A 251 -5.73 -4.14 -2.09
N ILE A 252 -5.56 -3.97 -0.79
CA ILE A 252 -5.61 -5.03 0.23
C ILE A 252 -6.48 -4.58 1.40
N VAL A 253 -7.24 -5.53 1.98
CA VAL A 253 -8.10 -5.26 3.16
C VAL A 253 -7.82 -6.22 4.29
#